data_08c5c1acae6bea85331d599d9b12f1a5
#
_entry.id   08c5c1acae6bea85331d599d9b12f1a5
#
_cell.length_a   1.000
_cell.length_b   1.000
_cell.length_c   1.000
_cell.angle_alpha   90.00
_cell.angle_beta   90.00
_cell.angle_gamma   90.00
#
_symmetry.space_group_name_H-M   'P 1'
#
loop_
_entity.id
_entity.type
_entity.pdbx_description
1 polymer ?
#
loop_
_entity_poly.entity_id
_entity_poly.type
_entity_poly.pdbx_seq_one_letter_code
_entity_poly.pdbx_strand_id
1 'polypeptide(L)'
;MEKKKKSIWKKILIVLLIIILIAVITFSILAIIGYNYMNSKIEKIQQVEIPVEDLEVSEKVEEKYSEKYRNIAIFGVDSRSSNLGKGNRSDCIIIASINNETKEVRLVSVYRDTYMQIEGYGLDKVTHAYSYGEAPLAIKTLNTNLDLNIKEFVTVNFDAVVEAVDALGGIEMDITSAETQYINNYIKETSRVTGKQSSYITEAGHYTLDGVQAVGYSRIRYTEGGDYKRTERMRDVIEAMVKKLKTKSIAEIDQILDIVLPKVYTNISAEEIMSFIPSAMSYNMGNSVGWPYNTKGITLDRWYGVPVTLESNVMDLHHDLFEDSEYEPSDFVKEVDEKIIRKTGYQ
;
A
#
# COMPACT_ATOMS: atom_id res chain seq x y z
N MET A 1 52.46 -38.29 37.24
CA MET A 1 51.02 -38.02 37.03
C MET A 1 50.77 -36.67 36.38
N GLU A 2 51.50 -35.62 36.68
CA GLU A 2 51.30 -34.25 36.10
C GLU A 2 51.49 -34.13 34.57
N LYS A 3 52.47 -34.78 33.96
CA LYS A 3 52.72 -34.75 32.50
C LYS A 3 51.55 -35.33 31.68
N LYS A 4 50.82 -36.34 32.19
CA LYS A 4 49.69 -36.97 31.59
C LYS A 4 48.45 -36.02 31.62
N LYS A 5 48.24 -35.29 32.71
CA LYS A 5 47.19 -34.32 32.88
C LYS A 5 47.37 -33.12 31.87
N LYS A 6 48.60 -32.56 31.76
CA LYS A 6 48.91 -31.48 30.80
C LYS A 6 48.67 -31.89 29.33
N SER A 7 48.90 -33.16 28.99
CA SER A 7 48.64 -33.68 27.63
C SER A 7 47.13 -33.79 27.33
N ILE A 8 46.31 -34.16 28.30
CA ILE A 8 44.85 -34.26 28.16
C ILE A 8 44.23 -32.85 27.98
N TRP A 9 44.66 -31.89 28.80
CA TRP A 9 44.20 -30.50 28.68
C TRP A 9 44.55 -29.87 27.33
N LYS A 10 45.73 -30.13 26.77
CA LYS A 10 46.10 -29.70 25.42
C LYS A 10 45.19 -30.32 24.35
N LYS A 11 44.84 -31.58 24.46
CA LYS A 11 43.91 -32.24 23.52
C LYS A 11 42.50 -31.67 23.62
N ILE A 12 42.01 -31.41 24.84
CA ILE A 12 40.72 -30.75 25.06
C ILE A 12 40.72 -29.34 24.45
N LEU A 13 41.78 -28.56 24.66
CA LEU A 13 41.90 -27.23 24.09
C LEU A 13 41.89 -27.24 22.55
N ILE A 14 42.61 -28.19 21.93
CA ILE A 14 42.62 -28.35 20.45
C ILE A 14 41.22 -28.72 19.94
N VAL A 15 40.51 -29.65 20.59
CA VAL A 15 39.16 -30.03 20.21
C VAL A 15 38.21 -28.83 20.31
N LEU A 16 38.34 -28.03 21.37
CA LEU A 16 37.52 -26.83 21.59
C LEU A 16 37.80 -25.75 20.52
N LEU A 17 39.07 -25.57 20.17
CA LEU A 17 39.44 -24.65 19.04
C LEU A 17 38.90 -25.12 17.69
N ILE A 18 38.90 -26.45 17.43
CA ILE A 18 38.31 -27.01 16.19
C ILE A 18 36.80 -26.78 16.17
N ILE A 19 36.09 -26.99 17.31
CA ILE A 19 34.65 -26.71 17.41
C ILE A 19 34.34 -25.25 17.15
N ILE A 20 35.11 -24.32 17.74
CA ILE A 20 34.96 -22.88 17.52
C ILE A 20 35.21 -22.54 16.05
N LEU A 21 36.26 -23.09 15.43
CA LEU A 21 36.58 -22.87 14.04
C LEU A 21 35.44 -23.35 13.11
N ILE A 22 34.90 -24.54 13.36
CA ILE A 22 33.74 -25.06 12.61
C ILE A 22 32.54 -24.17 12.81
N ALA A 23 32.26 -23.70 14.03
CA ALA A 23 31.15 -22.79 14.29
C ALA A 23 31.31 -21.45 13.53
N VAL A 24 32.52 -20.88 13.51
CA VAL A 24 32.82 -19.64 12.76
C VAL A 24 32.66 -19.84 11.25
N ILE A 25 33.18 -20.96 10.72
CA ILE A 25 33.02 -21.29 9.29
C ILE A 25 31.54 -21.47 8.92
N THR A 26 30.78 -22.22 9.73
CA THR A 26 29.35 -22.44 9.52
C THR A 26 28.58 -21.10 9.56
N PHE A 27 28.86 -20.26 10.54
CA PHE A 27 28.25 -18.93 10.66
C PHE A 27 28.59 -18.04 9.44
N SER A 28 29.86 -18.05 8.98
CA SER A 28 30.28 -17.30 7.81
C SER A 28 29.59 -17.78 6.53
N ILE A 29 29.42 -19.09 6.34
CA ILE A 29 28.69 -19.66 5.20
C ILE A 29 27.22 -19.24 5.25
N LEU A 30 26.56 -19.33 6.41
CA LEU A 30 25.18 -18.90 6.57
C LEU A 30 25.01 -17.38 6.34
N ALA A 31 25.96 -16.57 6.79
CA ALA A 31 25.97 -15.13 6.55
C ALA A 31 26.11 -14.80 5.05
N ILE A 32 27.00 -15.52 4.32
CA ILE A 32 27.15 -15.35 2.86
C ILE A 32 25.87 -15.77 2.13
N ILE A 33 25.27 -16.91 2.50
CA ILE A 33 24.00 -17.36 1.91
C ILE A 33 22.91 -16.33 2.16
N GLY A 34 22.78 -15.84 3.41
CA GLY A 34 21.82 -14.80 3.76
C GLY A 34 22.04 -13.51 2.97
N TYR A 35 23.29 -13.05 2.85
CA TYR A 35 23.66 -11.88 2.07
C TYR A 35 23.31 -12.03 0.57
N ASN A 36 23.67 -13.15 -0.05
CA ASN A 36 23.34 -13.41 -1.47
C ASN A 36 21.83 -13.52 -1.68
N TYR A 37 21.10 -14.14 -0.75
CA TYR A 37 19.66 -14.20 -0.78
C TYR A 37 19.03 -12.80 -0.73
N MET A 38 19.46 -11.95 0.20
CA MET A 38 18.98 -10.56 0.30
C MET A 38 19.27 -9.77 -0.97
N ASN A 39 20.49 -9.83 -1.49
CA ASN A 39 20.85 -9.16 -2.73
C ASN A 39 19.96 -9.58 -3.92
N SER A 40 19.61 -10.87 -4.01
CA SER A 40 18.74 -11.38 -5.07
C SER A 40 17.31 -10.81 -5.00
N LYS A 41 16.87 -10.37 -3.81
CA LYS A 41 15.57 -9.69 -3.63
C LYS A 41 15.68 -8.20 -3.95
N ILE A 42 16.76 -7.54 -3.51
CA ILE A 42 17.03 -6.11 -3.77
C ILE A 42 17.04 -5.82 -5.26
N GLU A 43 17.73 -6.65 -6.06
CA GLU A 43 17.81 -6.48 -7.51
C GLU A 43 16.46 -6.59 -8.24
N LYS A 44 15.44 -7.16 -7.61
CA LYS A 44 14.11 -7.34 -8.21
C LYS A 44 13.19 -6.13 -8.03
N ILE A 45 13.41 -5.31 -7.01
CA ILE A 45 12.52 -4.20 -6.69
C ILE A 45 12.86 -2.98 -7.56
N GLN A 46 11.83 -2.32 -8.09
CA GLN A 46 12.00 -0.99 -8.69
C GLN A 46 12.01 0.05 -7.56
N GLN A 47 13.14 0.12 -6.86
CA GLN A 47 13.31 1.00 -5.71
C GLN A 47 13.70 2.41 -6.15
N VAL A 48 13.15 3.42 -5.46
CA VAL A 48 13.52 4.82 -5.60
C VAL A 48 13.80 5.40 -4.21
N GLU A 49 14.81 6.25 -4.13
CA GLU A 49 15.06 7.05 -2.93
C GLU A 49 14.30 8.38 -3.04
N ILE A 50 13.56 8.73 -1.99
CA ILE A 50 12.89 10.02 -1.86
C ILE A 50 13.40 10.67 -0.58
N PRO A 51 14.03 11.86 -0.67
CA PRO A 51 14.39 12.63 0.51
C PRO A 51 13.15 12.97 1.33
N VAL A 52 13.18 12.72 2.64
CA VAL A 52 12.01 12.94 3.52
C VAL A 52 11.62 14.41 3.56
N GLU A 53 12.59 15.32 3.40
CA GLU A 53 12.38 16.77 3.30
C GLU A 53 11.50 17.18 2.12
N ASP A 54 11.46 16.38 1.05
CA ASP A 54 10.61 16.64 -0.12
C ASP A 54 9.13 16.26 0.11
N LEU A 55 8.82 15.56 1.21
CA LEU A 55 7.48 15.03 1.49
C LEU A 55 6.64 15.95 2.38
N GLU A 56 7.18 17.06 2.85
CA GLU A 56 6.49 18.07 3.68
C GLU A 56 5.73 17.45 4.87
N VAL A 57 6.41 16.59 5.60
CA VAL A 57 5.88 16.02 6.85
C VAL A 57 5.94 17.10 7.95
N SER A 58 4.81 17.39 8.58
CA SER A 58 4.78 18.32 9.74
C SER A 58 5.52 17.71 10.93
N GLU A 59 6.45 18.45 11.54
CA GLU A 59 7.17 18.03 12.75
C GLU A 59 6.19 17.66 13.88
N LYS A 60 5.13 18.46 14.09
CA LYS A 60 4.08 18.19 15.08
C LYS A 60 3.41 16.83 14.85
N VAL A 61 3.10 16.50 13.59
CA VAL A 61 2.44 15.24 13.22
C VAL A 61 3.42 14.07 13.37
N GLU A 62 4.68 14.28 12.98
CA GLU A 62 5.73 13.29 13.13
C GLU A 62 6.00 12.94 14.59
N GLU A 63 6.17 13.94 15.45
CA GLU A 63 6.37 13.74 16.89
C GLU A 63 5.18 13.03 17.56
N LYS A 64 3.95 13.31 17.11
CA LYS A 64 2.74 12.75 17.74
C LYS A 64 2.48 11.31 17.35
N TYR A 65 2.77 10.92 16.08
CA TYR A 65 2.29 9.66 15.53
C TYR A 65 3.36 8.66 15.09
N SER A 66 4.61 9.07 14.83
CA SER A 66 5.62 8.22 14.20
C SER A 66 6.04 7.00 15.02
N GLU A 67 6.02 7.08 16.35
CA GLU A 67 6.34 5.93 17.19
C GLU A 67 5.24 4.85 17.17
N LYS A 68 3.97 5.30 17.21
CA LYS A 68 2.80 4.42 17.32
C LYS A 68 2.26 3.96 15.97
N TYR A 69 2.35 4.79 14.94
CA TYR A 69 1.77 4.50 13.64
C TYR A 69 2.78 4.61 12.51
N ARG A 70 2.71 3.68 11.56
CA ARG A 70 3.42 3.71 10.29
C ARG A 70 2.40 3.88 9.17
N ASN A 71 2.55 4.95 8.39
CA ASN A 71 1.63 5.29 7.32
C ASN A 71 2.28 5.08 5.95
N ILE A 72 1.64 4.28 5.10
CA ILE A 72 2.13 3.92 3.77
C ILE A 72 1.07 4.34 2.74
N ALA A 73 1.48 5.07 1.69
CA ALA A 73 0.61 5.38 0.56
C ALA A 73 0.64 4.23 -0.47
N ILE A 74 -0.53 3.76 -0.88
CA ILE A 74 -0.68 2.76 -1.93
C ILE A 74 -1.33 3.43 -3.13
N PHE A 75 -0.59 3.45 -4.26
CA PHE A 75 -1.06 4.02 -5.51
C PHE A 75 -1.31 2.92 -6.54
N GLY A 76 -2.53 2.86 -7.06
CA GLY A 76 -2.88 2.05 -8.22
C GLY A 76 -2.93 2.92 -9.47
N VAL A 77 -2.05 2.67 -10.44
CA VAL A 77 -1.94 3.46 -11.67
C VAL A 77 -2.45 2.70 -12.88
N ASP A 78 -3.12 3.41 -13.80
CA ASP A 78 -3.56 2.83 -15.10
C ASP A 78 -2.40 2.90 -16.11
N SER A 79 -1.33 2.16 -15.82
CA SER A 79 -0.20 2.00 -16.73
C SER A 79 -0.24 0.63 -17.42
N ARG A 80 -0.08 0.65 -18.76
CA ARG A 80 0.06 -0.56 -19.59
C ARG A 80 1.51 -0.98 -19.79
N SER A 81 2.44 -0.24 -19.23
CA SER A 81 3.88 -0.51 -19.31
C SER A 81 4.44 -0.77 -17.93
N SER A 82 5.69 -1.24 -17.86
CA SER A 82 6.46 -1.33 -16.62
C SER A 82 6.85 0.05 -16.05
N ASN A 83 6.64 1.13 -16.81
CA ASN A 83 6.86 2.50 -16.32
C ASN A 83 5.65 2.93 -15.48
N LEU A 84 5.80 2.91 -14.17
CA LEU A 84 4.79 3.31 -13.19
C LEU A 84 4.92 4.79 -12.78
N GLY A 85 5.89 5.52 -13.35
CA GLY A 85 6.23 6.90 -12.99
C GLY A 85 5.34 7.97 -13.66
N LYS A 86 5.95 9.10 -14.00
CA LYS A 86 5.30 10.34 -14.46
C LYS A 86 4.37 10.14 -15.66
N GLY A 87 3.25 10.89 -15.64
CA GLY A 87 2.22 10.83 -16.69
C GLY A 87 1.10 9.85 -16.42
N ASN A 88 1.26 8.92 -15.46
CA ASN A 88 0.19 8.03 -15.02
C ASN A 88 -0.67 8.73 -13.97
N ARG A 89 -1.99 8.44 -13.96
CA ARG A 89 -2.89 8.88 -12.89
C ARG A 89 -3.00 7.79 -11.84
N SER A 90 -2.99 8.19 -10.58
CA SER A 90 -3.33 7.28 -9.49
C SER A 90 -4.85 7.16 -9.36
N ASP A 91 -5.42 6.19 -10.05
CA ASP A 91 -6.86 5.90 -10.01
C ASP A 91 -7.31 5.22 -8.71
N CYS A 92 -6.37 4.68 -7.97
CA CYS A 92 -6.50 4.16 -6.61
C CYS A 92 -5.49 4.91 -5.73
N ILE A 93 -5.95 5.47 -4.63
CA ILE A 93 -5.13 6.14 -3.61
C ILE A 93 -5.61 5.63 -2.27
N ILE A 94 -4.79 4.83 -1.58
CA ILE A 94 -5.13 4.25 -0.29
C ILE A 94 -4.01 4.59 0.70
N ILE A 95 -4.38 5.04 1.88
CA ILE A 95 -3.50 5.21 3.02
C ILE A 95 -3.68 3.98 3.91
N ALA A 96 -2.60 3.23 4.10
CA ALA A 96 -2.54 2.13 5.06
C ALA A 96 -1.84 2.63 6.32
N SER A 97 -2.58 2.74 7.41
CA SER A 97 -2.06 3.11 8.73
C SER A 97 -1.90 1.86 9.58
N ILE A 98 -0.70 1.57 9.99
CA ILE A 98 -0.32 0.38 10.75
C ILE A 98 -0.01 0.81 12.17
N ASN A 99 -0.78 0.32 13.15
CA ASN A 99 -0.45 0.49 14.56
C ASN A 99 0.68 -0.48 14.92
N ASN A 100 1.84 0.05 15.32
CA ASN A 100 3.05 -0.72 15.62
C ASN A 100 2.90 -1.62 16.85
N GLU A 101 2.01 -1.28 17.79
CA GLU A 101 1.76 -2.03 19.01
C GLU A 101 0.73 -3.14 18.79
N THR A 102 -0.45 -2.79 18.30
CA THR A 102 -1.58 -3.73 18.14
C THR A 102 -1.49 -4.54 16.85
N LYS A 103 -0.66 -4.12 15.88
CA LYS A 103 -0.58 -4.68 14.52
C LYS A 103 -1.89 -4.55 13.73
N GLU A 104 -2.76 -3.64 14.14
CA GLU A 104 -3.97 -3.31 13.39
C GLU A 104 -3.60 -2.46 12.17
N VAL A 105 -4.18 -2.78 11.01
CA VAL A 105 -4.01 -2.05 9.75
C VAL A 105 -5.35 -1.44 9.37
N ARG A 106 -5.41 -0.12 9.31
CA ARG A 106 -6.58 0.65 8.86
C ARG A 106 -6.34 1.15 7.45
N LEU A 107 -7.37 1.06 6.60
CA LEU A 107 -7.29 1.51 5.22
C LEU A 107 -8.22 2.70 4.98
N VAL A 108 -7.67 3.79 4.46
CA VAL A 108 -8.45 4.94 4.02
C VAL A 108 -8.22 5.17 2.53
N SER A 109 -9.27 5.01 1.72
CA SER A 109 -9.22 5.36 0.30
C SER A 109 -9.53 6.83 0.11
N VAL A 110 -8.58 7.57 -0.44
CA VAL A 110 -8.82 8.95 -0.88
C VAL A 110 -9.45 8.92 -2.26
N TYR A 111 -10.65 9.48 -2.40
CA TYR A 111 -11.35 9.50 -3.69
C TYR A 111 -10.58 10.33 -4.71
N ARG A 112 -10.27 9.75 -5.86
CA ARG A 112 -9.36 10.29 -6.86
C ARG A 112 -9.72 11.69 -7.38
N ASP A 113 -11.01 12.01 -7.39
CA ASP A 113 -11.53 13.30 -7.89
C ASP A 113 -11.67 14.35 -6.79
N THR A 114 -11.13 14.09 -5.59
CA THR A 114 -11.16 15.03 -4.47
C THR A 114 -10.38 16.31 -4.80
N TYR A 115 -11.01 17.45 -4.52
CA TYR A 115 -10.46 18.77 -4.77
C TYR A 115 -9.49 19.15 -3.66
N MET A 116 -8.19 19.22 -3.99
CA MET A 116 -7.09 19.46 -3.04
C MET A 116 -6.09 20.45 -3.59
N GLN A 117 -5.33 21.09 -2.73
CA GLN A 117 -4.20 21.94 -3.09
C GLN A 117 -3.01 21.07 -3.50
N ILE A 118 -2.56 21.18 -4.75
CA ILE A 118 -1.33 20.52 -5.26
C ILE A 118 -0.26 21.60 -5.41
N GLU A 119 0.90 21.40 -4.82
CA GLU A 119 2.00 22.34 -4.91
C GLU A 119 2.40 22.62 -6.37
N GLY A 120 2.58 23.90 -6.72
CA GLY A 120 2.90 24.34 -8.08
C GLY A 120 1.74 24.31 -9.08
N TYR A 121 0.59 23.71 -8.71
CA TYR A 121 -0.56 23.52 -9.64
C TYR A 121 -1.87 24.12 -9.11
N GLY A 122 -1.95 24.48 -7.83
CA GLY A 122 -3.15 25.02 -7.22
C GLY A 122 -4.18 23.93 -6.86
N LEU A 123 -5.46 24.34 -6.75
CA LEU A 123 -6.55 23.41 -6.44
C LEU A 123 -6.91 22.57 -7.67
N ASP A 124 -6.75 21.24 -7.56
CA ASP A 124 -7.07 20.28 -8.62
C ASP A 124 -7.46 18.91 -8.00
N LYS A 125 -7.78 17.92 -8.85
CA LYS A 125 -8.04 16.55 -8.41
C LYS A 125 -6.78 15.92 -7.82
N VAL A 126 -6.88 15.28 -6.68
CA VAL A 126 -5.74 14.61 -6.03
C VAL A 126 -5.04 13.59 -6.93
N THR A 127 -5.79 12.89 -7.81
CA THR A 127 -5.21 11.93 -8.78
C THR A 127 -4.19 12.57 -9.73
N HIS A 128 -4.28 13.88 -9.98
CA HIS A 128 -3.36 14.58 -10.86
C HIS A 128 -1.99 14.82 -10.22
N ALA A 129 -1.89 14.85 -8.89
CA ALA A 129 -0.62 15.01 -8.20
C ALA A 129 0.39 13.94 -8.65
N TYR A 130 -0.06 12.67 -8.76
CA TYR A 130 0.78 11.60 -9.25
C TYR A 130 1.23 11.80 -10.71
N SER A 131 0.34 12.27 -11.59
CA SER A 131 0.69 12.51 -13.00
C SER A 131 1.64 13.70 -13.20
N TYR A 132 1.63 14.67 -12.29
CA TYR A 132 2.47 15.85 -12.34
C TYR A 132 3.88 15.61 -11.78
N GLY A 133 3.98 14.88 -10.66
CA GLY A 133 5.24 14.69 -9.93
C GLY A 133 5.42 13.32 -9.27
N GLU A 134 4.74 12.28 -9.82
CA GLU A 134 4.86 10.89 -9.33
C GLU A 134 4.49 10.72 -7.86
N ALA A 135 4.99 9.67 -7.21
CA ALA A 135 4.75 9.39 -5.80
C ALA A 135 5.18 10.54 -4.87
N PRO A 136 6.35 11.21 -5.06
CA PRO A 136 6.74 12.30 -4.18
C PRO A 136 5.71 13.42 -4.08
N LEU A 137 5.24 13.96 -5.20
CA LEU A 137 4.24 15.03 -5.19
C LEU A 137 2.86 14.54 -4.70
N ALA A 138 2.50 13.29 -5.01
CA ALA A 138 1.26 12.71 -4.50
C ALA A 138 1.30 12.55 -2.97
N ILE A 139 2.41 12.07 -2.40
CA ILE A 139 2.61 11.96 -0.94
C ILE A 139 2.60 13.34 -0.29
N LYS A 140 3.38 14.29 -0.85
CA LYS A 140 3.40 15.68 -0.39
C LYS A 140 1.99 16.28 -0.36
N THR A 141 1.20 16.05 -1.41
CA THR A 141 -0.19 16.51 -1.48
C THR A 141 -1.05 15.88 -0.38
N LEU A 142 -0.91 14.58 -0.10
CA LEU A 142 -1.62 13.93 0.99
C LEU A 142 -1.16 14.47 2.35
N ASN A 143 0.15 14.57 2.58
CA ASN A 143 0.70 15.05 3.85
C ASN A 143 0.23 16.47 4.19
N THR A 144 0.31 17.39 3.22
CA THR A 144 -0.03 18.80 3.47
C THR A 144 -1.53 19.04 3.62
N ASN A 145 -2.38 18.38 2.80
CA ASN A 145 -3.82 18.60 2.86
C ASN A 145 -4.53 17.80 3.96
N LEU A 146 -3.91 16.72 4.45
CA LEU A 146 -4.51 15.81 5.43
C LEU A 146 -3.75 15.80 6.75
N ASP A 147 -2.71 16.61 6.88
CA ASP A 147 -1.80 16.61 8.05
C ASP A 147 -1.32 15.19 8.38
N LEU A 148 -0.68 14.52 7.43
CA LEU A 148 -0.16 13.17 7.61
C LEU A 148 1.37 13.14 7.63
N ASN A 149 1.92 12.00 8.05
CA ASN A 149 3.35 11.74 8.09
C ASN A 149 3.73 10.54 7.21
N ILE A 150 3.15 10.47 6.01
CA ILE A 150 3.46 9.42 5.05
C ILE A 150 4.88 9.64 4.53
N LYS A 151 5.74 8.62 4.68
CA LYS A 151 7.12 8.62 4.18
C LYS A 151 7.35 7.52 3.16
N GLU A 152 6.45 6.55 3.09
CA GLU A 152 6.59 5.34 2.32
C GLU A 152 5.45 5.17 1.35
N PHE A 153 5.76 4.53 0.24
CA PHE A 153 4.73 4.23 -0.73
C PHE A 153 4.95 2.90 -1.46
N VAL A 154 3.86 2.42 -2.02
CA VAL A 154 3.83 1.29 -2.95
C VAL A 154 2.99 1.70 -4.15
N THR A 155 3.56 1.64 -5.36
CA THR A 155 2.81 1.84 -6.61
C THR A 155 2.73 0.54 -7.38
N VAL A 156 1.53 0.20 -7.83
CA VAL A 156 1.23 -0.99 -8.63
C VAL A 156 0.33 -0.64 -9.81
N ASN A 157 0.38 -1.45 -10.86
CA ASN A 157 -0.58 -1.43 -11.95
C ASN A 157 -1.47 -2.67 -11.92
N PHE A 158 -2.39 -2.79 -12.89
CA PHE A 158 -3.29 -3.94 -12.99
C PHE A 158 -2.56 -5.27 -13.14
N ASP A 159 -1.46 -5.30 -13.90
CA ASP A 159 -0.67 -6.52 -14.11
C ASP A 159 -0.04 -7.01 -12.80
N ALA A 160 0.49 -6.10 -11.97
CA ALA A 160 1.02 -6.44 -10.66
C ALA A 160 -0.04 -7.05 -9.72
N VAL A 161 -1.27 -6.48 -9.73
CA VAL A 161 -2.37 -7.02 -8.91
C VAL A 161 -2.83 -8.38 -9.42
N VAL A 162 -2.94 -8.56 -10.74
CA VAL A 162 -3.28 -9.86 -11.34
C VAL A 162 -2.27 -10.92 -10.93
N GLU A 163 -0.97 -10.65 -11.06
CA GLU A 163 0.08 -11.59 -10.66
C GLU A 163 0.08 -11.89 -9.16
N ALA A 164 -0.17 -10.88 -8.32
CA ALA A 164 -0.22 -11.07 -6.87
C ALA A 164 -1.39 -11.99 -6.47
N VAL A 165 -2.58 -11.77 -7.03
CA VAL A 165 -3.76 -12.62 -6.75
C VAL A 165 -3.54 -14.04 -7.27
N ASP A 166 -2.99 -14.21 -8.47
CA ASP A 166 -2.69 -15.54 -9.03
C ASP A 166 -1.64 -16.28 -8.20
N ALA A 167 -0.59 -15.58 -7.76
CA ALA A 167 0.44 -16.14 -6.89
C ALA A 167 -0.09 -16.58 -5.52
N LEU A 168 -1.10 -15.87 -4.99
CA LEU A 168 -1.85 -16.27 -3.78
C LEU A 168 -2.72 -17.52 -4.01
N GLY A 169 -2.97 -17.92 -5.26
CA GLY A 169 -3.89 -19.02 -5.63
C GLY A 169 -5.35 -18.56 -5.63
N GLY A 170 -5.59 -17.29 -5.94
CA GLY A 170 -6.92 -16.66 -5.96
C GLY A 170 -7.38 -16.13 -4.60
N ILE A 171 -8.45 -15.31 -4.61
CA ILE A 171 -9.06 -14.70 -3.43
C ILE A 171 -10.55 -15.01 -3.38
N GLU A 172 -11.08 -15.22 -2.16
CA GLU A 172 -12.49 -15.51 -1.93
C GLU A 172 -13.31 -14.23 -1.90
N MET A 173 -14.32 -14.12 -2.78
CA MET A 173 -15.17 -12.94 -2.91
C MET A 173 -16.61 -13.34 -3.20
N ASP A 174 -17.54 -12.55 -2.68
CA ASP A 174 -18.97 -12.66 -2.99
C ASP A 174 -19.31 -11.70 -4.13
N ILE A 175 -19.92 -12.21 -5.19
CA ILE A 175 -20.34 -11.42 -6.36
C ILE A 175 -21.86 -11.31 -6.36
N THR A 176 -22.36 -10.09 -6.36
CA THR A 176 -23.80 -9.79 -6.38
C THR A 176 -24.39 -9.84 -7.78
N SER A 177 -25.72 -9.97 -7.89
CA SER A 177 -26.41 -9.92 -9.19
C SER A 177 -26.24 -8.57 -9.91
N ALA A 178 -26.05 -7.47 -9.19
CA ALA A 178 -25.77 -6.17 -9.80
C ALA A 178 -24.35 -6.13 -10.43
N GLU A 179 -23.41 -6.82 -9.85
CA GLU A 179 -22.01 -6.87 -10.31
C GLU A 179 -21.83 -7.80 -11.52
N THR A 180 -22.58 -8.90 -11.58
CA THR A 180 -22.51 -9.84 -12.73
C THR A 180 -22.87 -9.17 -14.06
N GLN A 181 -23.65 -8.08 -14.04
CA GLN A 181 -24.02 -7.33 -15.24
C GLN A 181 -22.82 -6.59 -15.85
N TYR A 182 -21.80 -6.28 -15.07
CA TYR A 182 -20.69 -5.41 -15.51
C TYR A 182 -19.33 -6.10 -15.47
N ILE A 183 -19.11 -7.04 -14.55
CA ILE A 183 -17.79 -7.64 -14.26
C ILE A 183 -17.12 -8.21 -15.51
N ASN A 184 -17.90 -8.86 -16.39
CA ASN A 184 -17.36 -9.54 -17.57
C ASN A 184 -16.79 -8.58 -18.63
N ASN A 185 -17.27 -7.33 -18.70
CA ASN A 185 -16.68 -6.29 -19.54
C ASN A 185 -15.25 -5.96 -19.05
N TYR A 186 -15.08 -5.85 -17.73
CA TYR A 186 -13.79 -5.57 -17.11
C TYR A 186 -12.85 -6.78 -17.15
N ILE A 187 -13.36 -8.02 -16.97
CA ILE A 187 -12.59 -9.25 -17.18
C ILE A 187 -12.02 -9.28 -18.59
N LYS A 188 -12.86 -9.05 -19.62
CA LYS A 188 -12.45 -9.00 -21.02
C LYS A 188 -11.36 -7.94 -21.26
N GLU A 189 -11.55 -6.74 -20.73
CA GLU A 189 -10.58 -5.66 -20.87
C GLU A 189 -9.27 -5.97 -20.14
N THR A 190 -9.33 -6.45 -18.91
CA THR A 190 -8.16 -6.85 -18.11
C THR A 190 -7.39 -7.99 -18.81
N SER A 191 -8.10 -9.02 -19.32
CA SER A 191 -7.48 -10.08 -20.12
C SER A 191 -6.72 -9.52 -21.32
N ARG A 192 -7.30 -8.54 -22.02
CA ARG A 192 -6.65 -7.91 -23.18
C ARG A 192 -5.40 -7.12 -22.80
N VAL A 193 -5.42 -6.43 -21.65
CA VAL A 193 -4.30 -5.60 -21.18
C VAL A 193 -3.15 -6.46 -20.66
N THR A 194 -3.46 -7.50 -19.88
CA THR A 194 -2.46 -8.37 -19.23
C THR A 194 -2.03 -9.55 -20.09
N GLY A 195 -2.77 -9.86 -21.17
CA GLY A 195 -2.54 -11.03 -22.00
C GLY A 195 -2.99 -12.36 -21.37
N LYS A 196 -3.52 -12.33 -20.13
CA LYS A 196 -4.00 -13.52 -19.41
C LYS A 196 -5.46 -13.80 -19.73
N GLN A 197 -5.80 -15.08 -19.89
CA GLN A 197 -7.19 -15.51 -20.10
C GLN A 197 -7.84 -15.84 -18.76
N SER A 198 -9.13 -15.54 -18.65
CA SER A 198 -9.95 -15.88 -17.48
C SER A 198 -11.37 -16.21 -17.89
N SER A 199 -12.07 -16.98 -17.08
CA SER A 199 -13.47 -17.31 -17.29
C SER A 199 -14.41 -16.16 -16.88
N TYR A 200 -15.58 -16.10 -17.53
CA TYR A 200 -16.62 -15.16 -17.17
C TYR A 200 -17.42 -15.62 -15.94
N ILE A 201 -17.94 -14.65 -15.18
CA ILE A 201 -18.83 -14.87 -14.05
C ILE A 201 -20.26 -14.48 -14.50
N THR A 202 -21.15 -15.46 -14.58
CA THR A 202 -22.50 -15.27 -15.13
C THR A 202 -23.60 -15.22 -14.08
N GLU A 203 -23.34 -15.70 -12.88
CA GLU A 203 -24.31 -15.77 -11.78
C GLU A 203 -23.74 -15.13 -10.52
N ALA A 204 -24.62 -14.66 -9.65
CA ALA A 204 -24.24 -14.21 -8.31
C ALA A 204 -23.83 -15.41 -7.45
N GLY A 205 -22.86 -15.24 -6.58
CA GLY A 205 -22.40 -16.30 -5.70
C GLY A 205 -21.06 -16.04 -5.07
N HIS A 206 -20.57 -17.03 -4.35
CA HIS A 206 -19.25 -17.04 -3.75
C HIS A 206 -18.24 -17.68 -4.70
N TYR A 207 -17.11 -17.01 -4.95
CA TYR A 207 -16.11 -17.42 -5.91
C TYR A 207 -14.70 -17.29 -5.35
N THR A 208 -13.81 -18.19 -5.77
CA THR A 208 -12.36 -17.96 -5.72
C THR A 208 -11.98 -17.24 -7.01
N LEU A 209 -11.81 -15.93 -6.95
CA LEU A 209 -11.44 -15.11 -8.11
C LEU A 209 -9.97 -15.29 -8.46
N ASP A 210 -9.64 -15.50 -9.74
CA ASP A 210 -8.30 -15.32 -10.26
C ASP A 210 -7.92 -13.83 -10.36
N GLY A 211 -6.66 -13.54 -10.70
CA GLY A 211 -6.18 -12.16 -10.75
C GLY A 211 -6.91 -11.27 -11.74
N VAL A 212 -7.30 -11.82 -12.91
CA VAL A 212 -8.06 -11.07 -13.92
C VAL A 212 -9.47 -10.76 -13.44
N GLN A 213 -10.12 -11.71 -12.78
CA GLN A 213 -11.46 -11.54 -12.19
C GLN A 213 -11.43 -10.53 -11.03
N ALA A 214 -10.43 -10.62 -10.15
CA ALA A 214 -10.27 -9.73 -9.01
C ALA A 214 -10.04 -8.26 -9.46
N VAL A 215 -9.17 -8.04 -10.45
CA VAL A 215 -9.00 -6.71 -11.06
C VAL A 215 -10.28 -6.29 -11.79
N GLY A 216 -10.95 -7.20 -12.51
CA GLY A 216 -12.24 -6.92 -13.12
C GLY A 216 -13.28 -6.44 -12.13
N TYR A 217 -13.40 -7.11 -10.97
CA TYR A 217 -14.29 -6.73 -9.87
C TYR A 217 -13.93 -5.33 -9.32
N SER A 218 -12.67 -5.08 -9.02
CA SER A 218 -12.21 -3.81 -8.44
C SER A 218 -12.47 -2.59 -9.34
N ARG A 219 -12.73 -2.80 -10.64
CA ARG A 219 -12.94 -1.73 -11.64
C ARG A 219 -14.41 -1.40 -11.91
N ILE A 220 -15.37 -2.14 -11.34
CA ILE A 220 -16.81 -1.93 -11.58
C ILE A 220 -17.25 -0.55 -11.08
N ARG A 221 -17.88 0.26 -11.96
CA ARG A 221 -18.36 1.64 -11.68
C ARG A 221 -19.87 1.81 -11.83
N TYR A 222 -20.53 0.95 -12.60
CA TYR A 222 -21.92 1.18 -13.03
C TYR A 222 -22.97 0.56 -12.12
N THR A 223 -22.60 0.26 -10.88
CA THR A 223 -23.54 -0.10 -9.81
C THR A 223 -23.88 1.14 -8.99
N GLU A 224 -24.89 1.03 -8.10
CA GLU A 224 -25.19 2.09 -7.12
C GLU A 224 -23.94 2.47 -6.33
N GLY A 225 -23.76 3.78 -6.06
CA GLY A 225 -22.55 4.33 -5.43
C GLY A 225 -21.41 4.69 -6.39
N GLY A 226 -21.48 4.28 -7.68
CA GLY A 226 -20.57 4.75 -8.73
C GLY A 226 -19.08 4.58 -8.40
N ASP A 227 -18.33 5.69 -8.48
CA ASP A 227 -16.88 5.70 -8.24
C ASP A 227 -16.50 5.45 -6.76
N TYR A 228 -17.35 5.85 -5.82
CA TYR A 228 -17.17 5.54 -4.39
C TYR A 228 -17.23 4.02 -4.13
N LYS A 229 -18.19 3.32 -4.75
CA LYS A 229 -18.31 1.86 -4.65
C LYS A 229 -17.16 1.13 -5.34
N ARG A 230 -16.62 1.68 -6.44
CA ARG A 230 -15.39 1.17 -7.05
C ARG A 230 -14.22 1.21 -6.06
N THR A 231 -14.06 2.33 -5.37
CA THR A 231 -12.98 2.52 -4.40
C THR A 231 -13.12 1.57 -3.20
N GLU A 232 -14.33 1.28 -2.75
CA GLU A 232 -14.62 0.25 -1.76
C GLU A 232 -14.19 -1.14 -2.28
N ARG A 233 -14.57 -1.52 -3.50
CA ARG A 233 -14.16 -2.79 -4.12
C ARG A 233 -12.65 -2.97 -4.22
N MET A 234 -11.90 -1.89 -4.41
CA MET A 234 -10.43 -1.95 -4.38
C MET A 234 -9.91 -2.33 -2.99
N ARG A 235 -10.52 -1.79 -1.91
CA ARG A 235 -10.18 -2.20 -0.54
C ARG A 235 -10.59 -3.65 -0.27
N ASP A 236 -11.79 -4.06 -0.70
CA ASP A 236 -12.26 -5.44 -0.55
C ASP A 236 -11.26 -6.45 -1.14
N VAL A 237 -10.69 -6.14 -2.32
CA VAL A 237 -9.64 -6.97 -2.95
C VAL A 237 -8.39 -7.01 -2.09
N ILE A 238 -7.92 -5.88 -1.56
CA ILE A 238 -6.74 -5.83 -0.68
C ILE A 238 -6.99 -6.65 0.59
N GLU A 239 -8.14 -6.49 1.23
CA GLU A 239 -8.52 -7.24 2.43
C GLU A 239 -8.58 -8.74 2.18
N ALA A 240 -9.17 -9.16 1.04
CA ALA A 240 -9.22 -10.55 0.63
C ALA A 240 -7.82 -11.12 0.35
N MET A 241 -6.92 -10.32 -0.28
CA MET A 241 -5.52 -10.70 -0.49
C MET A 241 -4.79 -10.88 0.86
N VAL A 242 -4.95 -9.95 1.81
CA VAL A 242 -4.36 -10.06 3.15
C VAL A 242 -4.89 -11.30 3.88
N LYS A 243 -6.20 -11.55 3.83
CA LYS A 243 -6.81 -12.75 4.40
C LYS A 243 -6.23 -14.03 3.79
N LYS A 244 -6.05 -14.07 2.48
CA LYS A 244 -5.47 -15.22 1.78
C LYS A 244 -3.98 -15.39 2.12
N LEU A 245 -3.21 -14.29 2.18
CA LEU A 245 -1.80 -14.31 2.54
C LEU A 245 -1.57 -14.94 3.93
N LYS A 246 -2.45 -14.68 4.89
CA LYS A 246 -2.40 -15.26 6.24
C LYS A 246 -2.56 -16.78 6.27
N THR A 247 -3.02 -17.40 5.19
CA THR A 247 -3.10 -18.87 5.07
C THR A 247 -1.84 -19.51 4.50
N LYS A 248 -0.84 -18.69 4.09
CA LYS A 248 0.37 -19.13 3.42
C LYS A 248 1.50 -19.39 4.41
N SER A 249 2.34 -20.38 4.11
CA SER A 249 3.59 -20.57 4.81
C SER A 249 4.62 -19.49 4.46
N ILE A 250 5.64 -19.31 5.29
CA ILE A 250 6.74 -18.35 5.03
C ILE A 250 7.40 -18.65 3.68
N ALA A 251 7.59 -19.91 3.32
CA ALA A 251 8.19 -20.30 2.04
C ALA A 251 7.28 -19.93 0.83
N GLU A 252 5.96 -20.06 0.95
CA GLU A 252 5.01 -19.62 -0.07
C GLU A 252 5.02 -18.09 -0.18
N ILE A 253 5.04 -17.37 0.95
CA ILE A 253 5.13 -15.90 0.96
C ILE A 253 6.40 -15.44 0.22
N ASP A 254 7.52 -16.09 0.46
CA ASP A 254 8.78 -15.78 -0.22
C ASP A 254 8.69 -15.98 -1.75
N GLN A 255 8.06 -17.05 -2.20
CA GLN A 255 7.80 -17.31 -3.63
C GLN A 255 6.85 -16.26 -4.25
N ILE A 256 5.82 -15.83 -3.51
CA ILE A 256 4.89 -14.78 -3.93
C ILE A 256 5.65 -13.46 -4.11
N LEU A 257 6.55 -13.12 -3.17
CA LEU A 257 7.38 -11.92 -3.27
C LEU A 257 8.28 -11.95 -4.51
N ASP A 258 8.85 -13.08 -4.88
CA ASP A 258 9.67 -13.22 -6.09
C ASP A 258 8.91 -12.87 -7.37
N ILE A 259 7.61 -13.10 -7.40
CA ILE A 259 6.72 -12.79 -8.52
C ILE A 259 6.30 -11.32 -8.51
N VAL A 260 6.01 -10.78 -7.33
CA VAL A 260 5.37 -9.47 -7.16
C VAL A 260 6.40 -8.32 -7.12
N LEU A 261 7.54 -8.50 -6.44
CA LEU A 261 8.54 -7.45 -6.26
C LEU A 261 9.02 -6.78 -7.57
N PRO A 262 9.24 -7.52 -8.69
CA PRO A 262 9.63 -6.90 -9.96
C PRO A 262 8.60 -5.95 -10.56
N LYS A 263 7.35 -6.00 -10.07
CA LYS A 263 6.21 -5.25 -10.59
C LYS A 263 5.77 -4.11 -9.67
N VAL A 264 6.50 -3.91 -8.57
CA VAL A 264 6.22 -2.88 -7.57
C VAL A 264 7.25 -1.77 -7.69
N TYR A 265 6.78 -0.52 -7.66
CA TYR A 265 7.59 0.67 -7.55
C TYR A 265 7.41 1.28 -6.15
N THR A 266 8.50 1.39 -5.39
CA THR A 266 8.43 1.75 -3.96
C THR A 266 9.73 2.39 -3.47
N ASN A 267 9.69 3.09 -2.34
CA ASN A 267 10.88 3.51 -1.60
C ASN A 267 11.16 2.62 -0.37
N ILE A 268 10.32 1.60 -0.13
CA ILE A 268 10.57 0.63 0.95
C ILE A 268 11.69 -0.30 0.52
N SER A 269 12.70 -0.48 1.37
CA SER A 269 13.82 -1.36 1.06
C SER A 269 13.44 -2.85 1.07
N ALA A 270 14.20 -3.66 0.34
CA ALA A 270 13.99 -5.11 0.35
C ALA A 270 14.18 -5.69 1.74
N GLU A 271 15.15 -5.18 2.51
CA GLU A 271 15.41 -5.58 3.89
C GLU A 271 14.18 -5.34 4.77
N GLU A 272 13.54 -4.18 4.62
CA GLU A 272 12.32 -3.86 5.35
C GLU A 272 11.16 -4.78 4.94
N ILE A 273 10.94 -4.97 3.64
CA ILE A 273 9.89 -5.88 3.15
C ILE A 273 10.09 -7.27 3.71
N MET A 274 11.33 -7.80 3.68
CA MET A 274 11.66 -9.11 4.22
C MET A 274 11.48 -9.18 5.74
N SER A 275 11.72 -8.08 6.46
CA SER A 275 11.52 -8.01 7.92
C SER A 275 10.06 -8.16 8.36
N PHE A 276 9.11 -7.87 7.46
CA PHE A 276 7.67 -8.04 7.74
C PHE A 276 7.20 -9.49 7.61
N ILE A 277 7.90 -10.37 6.87
CA ILE A 277 7.45 -11.73 6.62
C ILE A 277 7.18 -12.52 7.90
N PRO A 278 8.08 -12.53 8.90
CA PRO A 278 7.85 -13.28 10.14
C PRO A 278 6.64 -12.78 10.94
N SER A 279 6.32 -11.48 10.82
CA SER A 279 5.21 -10.85 11.52
C SER A 279 3.93 -10.75 10.68
N ALA A 280 3.94 -11.19 9.41
CA ALA A 280 2.80 -11.03 8.49
C ALA A 280 1.49 -11.62 9.04
N MET A 281 1.56 -12.71 9.81
CA MET A 281 0.41 -13.36 10.44
C MET A 281 -0.17 -12.57 11.62
N SER A 282 0.60 -11.67 12.24
CA SER A 282 0.15 -10.88 13.40
C SER A 282 -0.67 -9.65 13.04
N TYR A 283 -0.58 -9.17 11.79
CA TYR A 283 -1.36 -8.01 11.38
C TYR A 283 -2.84 -8.35 11.23
N ASN A 284 -3.70 -7.45 11.72
CA ASN A 284 -5.16 -7.60 11.64
C ASN A 284 -5.75 -6.41 10.89
N MET A 285 -6.73 -6.69 10.01
CA MET A 285 -7.45 -5.61 9.34
C MET A 285 -8.42 -4.97 10.33
N GLY A 286 -8.29 -3.66 10.48
CA GLY A 286 -9.20 -2.80 11.22
C GLY A 286 -10.22 -2.12 10.31
N ASN A 287 -10.53 -0.86 10.61
CA ASN A 287 -11.50 -0.08 9.84
C ASN A 287 -11.03 0.18 8.41
N SER A 288 -11.96 0.18 7.45
CA SER A 288 -11.71 0.37 6.02
C SER A 288 -12.76 1.33 5.45
N VAL A 289 -12.36 2.56 5.19
CA VAL A 289 -13.27 3.66 4.85
C VAL A 289 -12.86 4.41 3.60
N GLY A 290 -13.80 5.17 3.04
CA GLY A 290 -13.52 6.14 1.97
C GLY A 290 -13.49 7.56 2.51
N TRP A 291 -12.62 8.40 2.00
CA TRP A 291 -12.45 9.81 2.34
C TRP A 291 -12.55 10.71 1.09
N PRO A 292 -13.18 11.88 1.13
CA PRO A 292 -13.81 12.56 2.28
C PRO A 292 -15.09 11.87 2.76
N TYR A 293 -15.36 11.95 4.06
CA TYR A 293 -16.59 11.43 4.67
C TYR A 293 -17.80 12.24 4.25
N ASN A 294 -17.66 13.56 4.24
CA ASN A 294 -18.66 14.49 3.76
C ASN A 294 -18.14 15.20 2.51
N THR A 295 -18.83 14.98 1.38
CA THR A 295 -18.41 15.50 0.08
C THR A 295 -19.58 15.94 -0.76
N LYS A 296 -19.40 16.99 -1.56
CA LYS A 296 -20.36 17.46 -2.56
C LYS A 296 -19.68 17.58 -3.92
N GLY A 297 -20.41 17.18 -4.97
CA GLY A 297 -19.93 17.33 -6.35
C GLY A 297 -20.13 18.75 -6.88
N ILE A 298 -19.12 19.27 -7.58
CA ILE A 298 -19.24 20.53 -8.34
C ILE A 298 -18.60 20.39 -9.72
N THR A 299 -19.17 21.07 -10.71
CA THR A 299 -18.55 21.20 -12.04
C THR A 299 -18.06 22.65 -12.19
N LEU A 300 -16.73 22.80 -12.24
CA LEU A 300 -16.04 24.04 -12.59
C LEU A 300 -15.56 23.95 -14.04
N ASP A 301 -14.25 23.84 -14.28
CA ASP A 301 -13.69 23.44 -15.59
C ASP A 301 -13.86 21.94 -15.86
N ARG A 302 -13.99 21.14 -14.80
CA ARG A 302 -14.34 19.72 -14.77
C ARG A 302 -15.08 19.37 -13.48
N TRP A 303 -15.55 18.13 -13.36
CA TRP A 303 -16.22 17.69 -12.15
C TRP A 303 -15.21 17.41 -11.03
N TYR A 304 -15.51 17.86 -9.81
CA TYR A 304 -14.74 17.63 -8.61
C TYR A 304 -15.61 17.13 -7.46
N GLY A 305 -15.07 16.25 -6.61
CA GLY A 305 -15.60 15.94 -5.29
C GLY A 305 -15.00 16.87 -4.26
N VAL A 306 -15.79 17.75 -3.70
CA VAL A 306 -15.34 18.78 -2.75
C VAL A 306 -15.58 18.30 -1.33
N PRO A 307 -14.54 18.21 -0.45
CA PRO A 307 -14.76 17.96 0.97
C PRO A 307 -15.54 19.11 1.61
N VAL A 308 -16.52 18.78 2.47
CA VAL A 308 -17.41 19.77 3.09
C VAL A 308 -17.41 19.57 4.61
N THR A 309 -16.54 20.22 5.34
CA THR A 309 -15.40 21.03 4.92
C THR A 309 -14.11 20.19 4.88
N LEU A 310 -12.99 20.72 4.35
CA LEU A 310 -11.71 20.02 4.42
C LEU A 310 -11.30 19.83 5.88
N GLU A 311 -11.41 20.90 6.68
CA GLU A 311 -11.06 20.92 8.10
C GLU A 311 -11.79 19.82 8.89
N SER A 312 -13.13 19.72 8.78
CA SER A 312 -13.90 18.70 9.49
C SER A 312 -13.57 17.28 9.00
N ASN A 313 -13.38 17.09 7.70
CA ASN A 313 -12.99 15.79 7.15
C ASN A 313 -11.58 15.35 7.57
N VAL A 314 -10.64 16.30 7.84
CA VAL A 314 -9.31 15.99 8.38
C VAL A 314 -9.38 15.60 9.84
N MET A 315 -10.22 16.26 10.64
CA MET A 315 -10.46 15.88 12.05
C MET A 315 -11.02 14.44 12.14
N ASP A 316 -12.04 14.11 11.34
CA ASP A 316 -12.61 12.77 11.27
C ASP A 316 -11.58 11.74 10.82
N LEU A 317 -10.70 12.11 9.87
CA LEU A 317 -9.62 11.24 9.39
C LEU A 317 -8.63 10.89 10.52
N HIS A 318 -8.21 11.88 11.31
CA HIS A 318 -7.28 11.67 12.42
C HIS A 318 -7.91 10.84 13.53
N HIS A 319 -9.22 11.01 13.78
CA HIS A 319 -9.96 10.12 14.67
C HIS A 319 -9.92 8.67 14.16
N ASP A 320 -10.21 8.44 12.89
CA ASP A 320 -10.26 7.09 12.31
C ASP A 320 -8.89 6.42 12.20
N LEU A 321 -7.84 7.18 11.83
CA LEU A 321 -6.51 6.60 11.67
C LEU A 321 -5.74 6.44 12.99
N PHE A 322 -5.86 7.42 13.89
CA PHE A 322 -4.99 7.56 15.06
C PHE A 322 -5.74 7.54 16.39
N GLU A 323 -7.07 7.40 16.38
CA GLU A 323 -7.91 7.46 17.59
C GLU A 323 -7.82 8.83 18.29
N ASP A 324 -7.53 9.88 17.52
CA ASP A 324 -7.35 11.25 18.02
C ASP A 324 -8.58 12.10 17.76
N SER A 325 -9.49 12.11 18.73
CA SER A 325 -10.72 12.90 18.69
C SER A 325 -10.53 14.40 19.06
N GLU A 326 -9.32 14.77 19.52
CA GLU A 326 -8.97 16.17 19.88
C GLU A 326 -8.00 16.79 18.86
N TYR A 327 -7.87 16.19 17.68
CA TYR A 327 -6.98 16.68 16.66
C TYR A 327 -7.44 18.04 16.13
N GLU A 328 -6.52 19.01 16.10
CA GLU A 328 -6.72 20.32 15.49
C GLU A 328 -5.90 20.43 14.20
N PRO A 329 -6.57 20.67 13.04
CA PRO A 329 -5.91 20.85 11.76
C PRO A 329 -4.90 22.00 11.77
N SER A 330 -3.83 21.84 10.96
CA SER A 330 -2.80 22.85 10.78
C SER A 330 -3.35 24.13 10.13
N ASP A 331 -2.58 25.20 10.24
CA ASP A 331 -2.92 26.47 9.57
C ASP A 331 -2.97 26.29 8.04
N PHE A 332 -2.16 25.39 7.47
CA PHE A 332 -2.20 25.08 6.05
C PHE A 332 -3.54 24.44 5.63
N VAL A 333 -4.03 23.46 6.39
CA VAL A 333 -5.34 22.83 6.12
C VAL A 333 -6.46 23.85 6.20
N LYS A 334 -6.46 24.72 7.23
CA LYS A 334 -7.43 25.81 7.40
C LYS A 334 -7.40 26.81 6.22
N GLU A 335 -6.20 27.20 5.79
CA GLU A 335 -6.03 28.08 4.63
C GLU A 335 -6.54 27.46 3.32
N VAL A 336 -6.29 26.16 3.11
CA VAL A 336 -6.80 25.42 1.95
C VAL A 336 -8.31 25.28 2.03
N ASP A 337 -8.87 25.00 3.20
CA ASP A 337 -10.32 24.92 3.42
C ASP A 337 -11.00 26.23 3.03
N GLU A 338 -10.50 27.38 3.51
CA GLU A 338 -10.99 28.69 3.12
C GLU A 338 -10.88 28.95 1.61
N LYS A 339 -9.81 28.49 0.94
CA LYS A 339 -9.66 28.61 -0.52
C LYS A 339 -10.73 27.78 -1.25
N ILE A 340 -11.00 26.57 -0.76
CA ILE A 340 -12.05 25.69 -1.32
C ILE A 340 -13.42 26.34 -1.13
N ILE A 341 -13.75 26.81 0.08
CA ILE A 341 -15.02 27.50 0.39
C ILE A 341 -15.21 28.72 -0.52
N ARG A 342 -14.19 29.57 -0.66
CA ARG A 342 -14.27 30.76 -1.57
C ARG A 342 -14.51 30.37 -3.02
N LYS A 343 -13.99 29.26 -3.50
CA LYS A 343 -14.15 28.80 -4.88
C LYS A 343 -15.46 28.09 -5.16
N THR A 344 -15.99 27.37 -4.17
CA THR A 344 -17.13 26.46 -4.35
C THR A 344 -18.42 26.95 -3.69
N GLY A 345 -18.30 27.78 -2.65
CA GLY A 345 -19.40 28.19 -1.80
C GLY A 345 -19.92 27.09 -0.87
N TYR A 346 -19.20 25.97 -0.74
CA TYR A 346 -19.58 24.84 0.13
C TYR A 346 -18.97 25.01 1.53
N GLN A 347 -19.84 24.91 2.55
CA GLN A 347 -19.50 24.97 3.98
C GLN A 347 -20.12 23.79 4.70
#